data_2da0bad1326e175b53a6a5f85f7a6bfb
#
_entry.id   2da0bad1326e175b53a6a5f85f7a6bfb
#
_cell.length_a   1.000
_cell.length_b   1.000
_cell.length_c   1.000
_cell.angle_alpha   90.00
_cell.angle_beta   90.00
_cell.angle_gamma   90.00
#
_symmetry.space_group_name_H-M   'P 1'
#
loop_
_entity.id
_entity.type
_entity.pdbx_description
1 polymer ?
#
loop_
_entity_poly.entity_id
_entity_poly.type
_entity_poly.pdbx_seq_one_letter_code
_entity_poly.pdbx_strand_id
1 'polypeptide(L)'
;MGGIVAWDRVAIYFARALALLTAIPFHEAAHAWASDKLGDPTAKLYGRLSLNPMRHLDPLGALCMIFAGFGWAKPVPVAATTRFRHPRRDMALSAAAGPAANLLLAYVYTVLYKLVGYLAPANTFWVFVFVVLSTMVNVNITLA
;
A
#
# COMPACT_ATOMS: atom_id res chain seq x y z
N MET A 1 -12.28 -7.70 30.86
CA MET A 1 -12.64 -6.93 29.69
C MET A 1 -11.50 -6.07 29.09
N GLY A 2 -10.53 -5.60 29.86
CA GLY A 2 -9.42 -4.76 29.34
C GLY A 2 -8.41 -5.45 28.41
N GLY A 3 -8.23 -6.76 28.46
CA GLY A 3 -7.22 -7.45 27.69
C GLY A 3 -7.52 -7.57 26.17
N ILE A 4 -8.76 -7.80 25.78
CA ILE A 4 -9.17 -7.94 24.38
C ILE A 4 -8.96 -6.62 23.63
N VAL A 5 -9.38 -5.50 24.24
CA VAL A 5 -9.23 -4.15 23.65
C VAL A 5 -7.76 -3.76 23.45
N ALA A 6 -6.84 -4.23 24.30
CA ALA A 6 -5.41 -3.94 24.18
C ALA A 6 -4.78 -4.70 22.99
N TRP A 7 -5.11 -5.99 22.82
CA TRP A 7 -4.62 -6.80 21.71
C TRP A 7 -5.12 -6.32 20.35
N ASP A 8 -6.36 -5.85 20.26
CA ASP A 8 -6.92 -5.28 19.03
C ASP A 8 -6.16 -4.02 18.60
N ARG A 9 -5.80 -3.15 19.55
CA ARG A 9 -4.98 -1.96 19.25
C ARG A 9 -3.59 -2.34 18.76
N VAL A 10 -2.93 -3.30 19.40
CA VAL A 10 -1.61 -3.80 18.96
C VAL A 10 -1.70 -4.36 17.55
N ALA A 11 -2.73 -5.17 17.25
CA ALA A 11 -2.95 -5.72 15.92
C ALA A 11 -3.16 -4.63 14.86
N ILE A 12 -3.92 -3.58 15.17
CA ILE A 12 -4.16 -2.45 14.26
C ILE A 12 -2.87 -1.68 13.98
N TYR A 13 -2.08 -1.33 15.00
CA TYR A 13 -0.80 -0.64 14.80
C TYR A 13 0.21 -1.48 14.02
N PHE A 14 0.27 -2.77 14.32
CA PHE A 14 1.10 -3.72 13.58
C PHE A 14 0.66 -3.80 12.11
N ALA A 15 -0.64 -3.92 11.83
CA ALA A 15 -1.17 -3.94 10.47
C ALA A 15 -0.90 -2.63 9.71
N ARG A 16 -1.01 -1.47 10.37
CA ARG A 16 -0.68 -0.18 9.76
C ARG A 16 0.81 -0.09 9.41
N ALA A 17 1.70 -0.54 10.31
CA ALA A 17 3.13 -0.61 10.03
C ALA A 17 3.43 -1.55 8.85
N LEU A 18 2.78 -2.72 8.81
CA LEU A 18 2.90 -3.67 7.70
C LEU A 18 2.39 -3.07 6.38
N ALA A 19 1.30 -2.29 6.41
CA ALA A 19 0.78 -1.58 5.25
C ALA A 19 1.77 -0.54 4.72
N LEU A 20 2.43 0.22 5.59
CA LEU A 20 3.50 1.13 5.19
C LEU A 20 4.64 0.42 4.45
N LEU A 21 4.97 -0.78 4.88
CA LEU A 21 6.07 -1.57 4.33
C LEU A 21 5.68 -2.32 3.04
N THR A 22 4.40 -2.47 2.76
CA THR A 22 3.89 -3.22 1.61
C THR A 22 3.02 -2.35 0.69
N ALA A 23 1.86 -1.85 1.14
CA ALA A 23 0.89 -1.18 0.29
C ALA A 23 1.47 0.07 -0.38
N ILE A 24 2.18 0.93 0.35
CA ILE A 24 2.78 2.15 -0.19
C ILE A 24 3.87 1.85 -1.22
N PRO A 25 4.87 0.98 -0.95
CA PRO A 25 5.87 0.64 -1.96
C PRO A 25 5.29 0.04 -3.23
N PHE A 26 4.28 -0.82 -3.13
CA PHE A 26 3.61 -1.39 -4.30
C PHE A 26 2.87 -0.32 -5.10
N HIS A 27 2.13 0.58 -4.43
CA HIS A 27 1.43 1.70 -5.04
C HIS A 27 2.39 2.61 -5.82
N GLU A 28 3.43 3.09 -5.17
CA GLU A 28 4.41 4.02 -5.76
C GLU A 28 5.26 3.34 -6.85
N ALA A 29 5.65 2.07 -6.65
CA ALA A 29 6.35 1.31 -7.66
C ALA A 29 5.49 1.06 -8.92
N ALA A 30 4.18 0.89 -8.76
CA ALA A 30 3.25 0.74 -9.88
C ALA A 30 3.16 2.03 -10.72
N HIS A 31 3.10 3.21 -10.08
CA HIS A 31 3.20 4.50 -10.77
C HIS A 31 4.52 4.63 -11.56
N ALA A 32 5.64 4.31 -10.91
CA ALA A 32 6.96 4.36 -11.53
C ALA A 32 7.09 3.38 -12.72
N TRP A 33 6.55 2.17 -12.56
CA TRP A 33 6.55 1.16 -13.61
C TRP A 33 5.70 1.57 -14.81
N ALA A 34 4.49 2.07 -14.56
CA ALA A 34 3.60 2.52 -15.64
C ALA A 34 4.22 3.72 -16.39
N SER A 35 4.78 4.71 -15.70
CA SER A 35 5.48 5.83 -16.31
C SER A 35 6.63 5.39 -17.21
N ASP A 36 7.50 4.48 -16.73
CA ASP A 36 8.63 3.94 -17.51
C ASP A 36 8.15 3.22 -18.79
N LYS A 37 7.07 2.42 -18.68
CA LYS A 37 6.47 1.72 -19.84
C LYS A 37 5.81 2.66 -20.83
N LEU A 38 5.29 3.79 -20.39
CA LEU A 38 4.64 4.80 -21.22
C LEU A 38 5.63 5.81 -21.84
N GLY A 39 6.93 5.67 -21.53
CA GLY A 39 8.02 6.44 -22.14
C GLY A 39 8.66 7.48 -21.24
N ASP A 40 8.23 7.63 -19.99
CA ASP A 40 8.88 8.49 -19.02
C ASP A 40 9.69 7.69 -17.98
N PRO A 41 11.02 7.54 -18.15
CA PRO A 41 11.88 6.84 -17.21
C PRO A 41 12.26 7.69 -15.99
N THR A 42 11.70 8.88 -15.81
CA THR A 42 12.10 9.80 -14.73
C THR A 42 12.03 9.14 -13.37
N ALA A 43 10.90 8.54 -13.02
CA ALA A 43 10.73 7.85 -11.74
C ALA A 43 11.76 6.72 -11.52
N LYS A 44 12.07 5.97 -12.57
CA LYS A 44 13.09 4.91 -12.54
C LYS A 44 14.49 5.46 -12.32
N LEU A 45 14.87 6.55 -12.98
CA LEU A 45 16.16 7.20 -12.82
C LEU A 45 16.36 7.75 -11.39
N TYR A 46 15.26 8.20 -10.75
CA TYR A 46 15.26 8.59 -9.33
C TYR A 46 15.18 7.39 -8.37
N GLY A 47 15.26 6.14 -8.89
CA GLY A 47 15.25 4.93 -8.09
C GLY A 47 13.89 4.61 -7.44
N ARG A 48 12.79 5.18 -7.99
CA ARG A 48 11.42 4.97 -7.49
C ARG A 48 10.80 3.66 -7.99
N LEU A 49 11.36 3.05 -9.04
CA LEU A 49 10.98 1.71 -9.48
C LEU A 49 11.63 0.66 -8.55
N SER A 50 11.11 0.56 -7.35
CA SER A 50 11.65 -0.27 -6.26
C SER A 50 10.55 -0.60 -5.26
N LEU A 51 10.56 -1.82 -4.71
CA LEU A 51 9.70 -2.21 -3.60
C LEU A 51 10.33 -1.91 -2.22
N ASN A 52 11.50 -1.28 -2.17
CA ASN A 52 12.13 -0.87 -0.92
C ASN A 52 11.33 0.28 -0.28
N PRO A 53 10.69 0.08 0.89
CA PRO A 53 9.85 1.09 1.51
C PRO A 53 10.60 2.38 1.84
N MET A 54 11.90 2.31 2.15
CA MET A 54 12.71 3.49 2.49
C MET A 54 12.85 4.50 1.33
N ARG A 55 12.59 4.06 0.10
CA ARG A 55 12.59 4.95 -1.07
C ARG A 55 11.29 5.75 -1.24
N HIS A 56 10.22 5.30 -0.60
CA HIS A 56 8.87 5.84 -0.76
C HIS A 56 8.35 6.54 0.49
N LEU A 57 8.83 6.13 1.66
CA LEU A 57 8.33 6.67 2.93
C LEU A 57 8.82 8.09 3.19
N ASP A 58 7.89 8.95 3.59
CA ASP A 58 8.15 10.18 4.32
C ASP A 58 8.08 9.89 5.81
N PRO A 59 9.08 10.26 6.63
CA PRO A 59 9.10 9.92 8.05
C PRO A 59 7.90 10.46 8.82
N LEU A 60 7.46 11.69 8.54
CA LEU A 60 6.32 12.29 9.20
C LEU A 60 5.01 11.65 8.73
N GLY A 61 4.86 11.43 7.42
CA GLY A 61 3.72 10.72 6.84
C GLY A 61 3.58 9.31 7.39
N ALA A 62 4.70 8.60 7.60
CA ALA A 62 4.72 7.26 8.20
C ALA A 62 4.25 7.28 9.67
N LEU A 63 4.71 8.23 10.47
CA LEU A 63 4.25 8.39 11.86
C LEU A 63 2.74 8.68 11.92
N CYS A 64 2.26 9.61 11.09
CA CYS A 64 0.84 9.90 10.98
C CYS A 64 0.02 8.67 10.59
N MET A 65 0.49 7.87 9.64
CA MET A 65 -0.19 6.64 9.23
C MET A 65 -0.32 5.64 10.39
N ILE A 66 0.75 5.44 11.17
CA ILE A 66 0.73 4.49 12.28
C ILE A 66 -0.23 4.96 13.38
N PHE A 67 -0.10 6.21 13.83
CA PHE A 67 -0.80 6.68 15.02
C PHE A 67 -2.18 7.27 14.74
N ALA A 68 -2.30 8.08 13.68
CA ALA A 68 -3.55 8.77 13.32
C ALA A 68 -4.38 7.99 12.29
N GLY A 69 -3.79 7.02 11.57
CA GLY A 69 -4.48 6.21 10.56
C GLY A 69 -4.55 6.88 9.18
N PHE A 70 -3.95 8.05 9.00
CA PHE A 70 -3.75 8.69 7.71
C PHE A 70 -2.29 9.12 7.58
N GLY A 71 -1.80 9.23 6.36
CA GLY A 71 -0.42 9.63 6.10
C GLY A 71 -0.17 9.83 4.61
N TRP A 72 1.07 10.09 4.25
CA TRP A 72 1.49 10.29 2.87
C TRP A 72 2.85 9.67 2.61
N ALA A 73 3.10 9.38 1.34
CA ALA A 73 4.37 8.93 0.82
C ALA A 73 5.14 10.08 0.14
N LYS A 74 6.42 9.87 -0.14
CA LYS A 74 7.18 10.75 -1.03
C LYS A 74 6.65 10.57 -2.45
N PRO A 75 6.17 11.62 -3.13
CA PRO A 75 5.58 11.51 -4.45
C PRO A 75 6.59 10.98 -5.49
N VAL A 76 6.09 10.22 -6.45
CA VAL A 76 6.87 9.76 -7.61
C VAL A 76 7.05 10.93 -8.59
N PRO A 77 8.28 11.33 -8.94
CA PRO A 77 8.51 12.37 -9.94
C PRO A 77 8.16 11.86 -11.34
N VAL A 78 7.38 12.64 -12.08
CA VAL A 78 6.96 12.35 -13.46
C VAL A 78 7.17 13.57 -14.33
N ALA A 79 7.84 13.41 -15.48
CA ALA A 79 8.05 14.49 -16.47
C ALA A 79 6.98 14.45 -17.58
N ALA A 80 5.71 14.44 -17.16
CA ALA A 80 4.55 14.14 -17.99
C ALA A 80 4.40 14.92 -19.29
N THR A 81 4.81 16.18 -19.30
CA THR A 81 4.60 17.06 -20.47
C THR A 81 5.63 16.90 -21.57
N THR A 82 6.80 16.33 -21.26
CA THR A 82 7.94 16.31 -22.20
C THR A 82 8.34 14.91 -22.66
N ARG A 83 7.94 13.85 -21.94
CA ARG A 83 8.43 12.49 -22.20
C ARG A 83 7.35 11.50 -22.60
N PHE A 84 6.10 11.68 -22.19
CA PHE A 84 5.00 10.82 -22.60
C PHE A 84 4.66 10.98 -24.08
N ARG A 85 4.37 9.88 -24.77
CA ARG A 85 3.94 9.89 -26.19
C ARG A 85 2.58 10.58 -26.35
N HIS A 86 1.64 10.32 -25.43
CA HIS A 86 0.31 10.91 -25.34
C HIS A 86 0.10 11.48 -23.94
N PRO A 87 0.56 12.73 -23.66
CA PRO A 87 0.70 13.24 -22.30
C PRO A 87 -0.55 13.07 -21.39
N ARG A 88 -1.73 13.41 -21.91
CA ARG A 88 -2.98 13.33 -21.10
C ARG A 88 -3.36 11.87 -20.78
N ARG A 89 -3.33 11.00 -21.79
CA ARG A 89 -3.67 9.59 -21.64
C ARG A 89 -2.65 8.87 -20.75
N ASP A 90 -1.39 9.05 -21.05
CA ASP A 90 -0.31 8.34 -20.41
C ASP A 90 -0.14 8.78 -18.96
N MET A 91 -0.39 10.06 -18.65
CA MET A 91 -0.51 10.56 -17.28
C MET A 91 -1.66 9.88 -16.53
N ALA A 92 -2.86 9.80 -17.15
CA ALA A 92 -4.00 9.14 -16.53
C ALA A 92 -3.75 7.65 -16.25
N LEU A 93 -3.12 6.93 -17.19
CA LEU A 93 -2.75 5.53 -17.03
C LEU A 93 -1.71 5.33 -15.92
N SER A 94 -0.69 6.20 -15.88
CA SER A 94 0.31 6.20 -14.81
C SER A 94 -0.34 6.49 -13.45
N ALA A 95 -1.25 7.49 -13.39
CA ALA A 95 -1.98 7.80 -12.16
C ALA A 95 -2.91 6.67 -11.70
N ALA A 96 -3.52 5.92 -12.60
CA ALA A 96 -4.38 4.79 -12.26
C ALA A 96 -3.61 3.54 -11.80
N ALA A 97 -2.32 3.43 -12.10
CA ALA A 97 -1.53 2.23 -11.82
C ALA A 97 -1.36 1.97 -10.30
N GLY A 98 -1.17 3.01 -9.51
CA GLY A 98 -1.09 2.89 -8.04
C GLY A 98 -2.37 2.34 -7.42
N PRO A 99 -3.52 3.00 -7.62
CA PRO A 99 -4.83 2.48 -7.24
C PRO A 99 -5.08 1.03 -7.67
N ALA A 100 -4.79 0.70 -8.93
CA ALA A 100 -4.96 -0.66 -9.45
C ALA A 100 -4.09 -1.69 -8.70
N ALA A 101 -2.85 -1.34 -8.36
CA ALA A 101 -1.97 -2.21 -7.58
C ALA A 101 -2.52 -2.45 -6.17
N ASN A 102 -3.08 -1.42 -5.52
CA ASN A 102 -3.69 -1.58 -4.20
C ASN A 102 -4.98 -2.39 -4.23
N LEU A 103 -5.83 -2.25 -5.28
CA LEU A 103 -6.98 -3.13 -5.46
C LEU A 103 -6.57 -4.60 -5.61
N LEU A 104 -5.49 -4.87 -6.34
CA LEU A 104 -4.95 -6.22 -6.47
C LEU A 104 -4.47 -6.76 -5.12
N LEU A 105 -3.75 -5.95 -4.33
CA LEU A 105 -3.33 -6.33 -2.97
C LEU A 105 -4.52 -6.55 -2.05
N ALA A 106 -5.54 -5.68 -2.08
CA ALA A 106 -6.76 -5.85 -1.31
C ALA A 106 -7.45 -7.18 -1.64
N TYR A 107 -7.51 -7.54 -2.93
CA TYR A 107 -8.03 -8.83 -3.36
C TYR A 107 -7.23 -10.01 -2.79
N VAL A 108 -5.90 -9.97 -2.88
CA VAL A 108 -5.01 -11.01 -2.32
C VAL A 108 -5.23 -11.16 -0.81
N TYR A 109 -5.26 -10.05 -0.06
CA TYR A 109 -5.51 -10.09 1.39
C TYR A 109 -6.92 -10.61 1.72
N THR A 110 -7.93 -10.31 0.89
CA THR A 110 -9.29 -10.85 1.05
C THR A 110 -9.32 -12.37 0.86
N VAL A 111 -8.61 -12.88 -0.13
CA VAL A 111 -8.48 -14.33 -0.34
C VAL A 111 -7.79 -15.00 0.85
N LEU A 112 -6.69 -14.41 1.34
CA LEU A 112 -5.99 -14.90 2.53
C LEU A 112 -6.89 -14.88 3.78
N TYR A 113 -7.64 -13.80 3.99
CA TYR A 113 -8.61 -13.67 5.08
C TYR A 113 -9.64 -14.81 5.07
N LYS A 114 -10.23 -15.10 3.90
CA LYS A 114 -11.19 -16.20 3.73
C LYS A 114 -10.53 -17.57 3.97
N LEU A 115 -9.35 -17.79 3.41
CA LEU A 115 -8.62 -19.04 3.56
C LEU A 115 -8.30 -19.32 5.03
N VAL A 116 -7.81 -18.32 5.75
CA VAL A 116 -7.57 -18.41 7.19
C VAL A 116 -8.87 -18.71 7.93
N GLY A 117 -9.99 -18.10 7.54
CA GLY A 117 -11.30 -18.37 8.14
C GLY A 117 -11.78 -19.81 8.02
N TYR A 118 -11.37 -20.50 6.96
CA TYR A 118 -11.68 -21.93 6.78
C TYR A 118 -10.77 -22.87 7.56
N LEU A 119 -9.49 -22.51 7.73
CA LEU A 119 -8.46 -23.41 8.22
C LEU A 119 -8.08 -23.18 9.69
N ALA A 120 -8.33 -21.98 10.21
CA ALA A 120 -7.83 -21.56 11.50
C ALA A 120 -8.71 -22.00 12.66
N PRO A 121 -8.16 -22.58 13.73
CA PRO A 121 -8.91 -22.84 14.96
C PRO A 121 -9.25 -21.55 15.70
N ALA A 122 -10.36 -21.57 16.46
CA ALA A 122 -10.82 -20.43 17.24
C ALA A 122 -9.92 -20.20 18.47
N ASN A 123 -8.88 -19.38 18.33
CA ASN A 123 -8.03 -18.95 19.44
C ASN A 123 -7.55 -17.50 19.26
N THR A 124 -6.97 -16.91 20.29
CA THR A 124 -6.54 -15.50 20.32
C THR A 124 -5.51 -15.16 19.25
N PHE A 125 -4.62 -16.08 18.89
CA PHE A 125 -3.63 -15.86 17.83
C PHE A 125 -4.31 -15.64 16.47
N TRP A 126 -5.29 -16.47 16.13
CA TRP A 126 -6.00 -16.32 14.86
C TRP A 126 -6.92 -15.10 14.82
N VAL A 127 -7.48 -14.69 15.97
CA VAL A 127 -8.18 -13.40 16.08
C VAL A 127 -7.23 -12.24 15.72
N PHE A 128 -6.00 -12.24 16.24
CA PHE A 128 -4.98 -11.26 15.86
C PHE A 128 -4.71 -11.29 14.34
N VAL A 129 -4.52 -12.45 13.72
CA VAL A 129 -4.30 -12.61 12.28
C VAL A 129 -5.50 -12.05 11.47
N PHE A 130 -6.73 -12.30 11.91
CA PHE A 130 -7.94 -11.76 11.27
C PHE A 130 -7.98 -10.23 11.33
N VAL A 131 -7.67 -9.63 12.47
CA VAL A 131 -7.61 -8.17 12.62
C VAL A 131 -6.54 -7.58 11.70
N VAL A 132 -5.37 -8.21 11.62
CA VAL A 132 -4.30 -7.77 10.72
C VAL A 132 -4.77 -7.84 9.26
N LEU A 133 -5.27 -8.98 8.79
CA LEU A 133 -5.69 -9.15 7.40
C LEU A 133 -6.84 -8.21 7.02
N SER A 134 -7.85 -8.03 7.88
CA SER A 134 -8.95 -7.10 7.63
C SER A 134 -8.47 -5.65 7.56
N THR A 135 -7.53 -5.26 8.42
CA THR A 135 -6.92 -3.93 8.38
C THR A 135 -6.12 -3.73 7.10
N MET A 136 -5.36 -4.75 6.64
CA MET A 136 -4.63 -4.70 5.37
C MET A 136 -5.56 -4.53 4.17
N VAL A 137 -6.71 -5.23 4.15
CA VAL A 137 -7.74 -5.04 3.12
C VAL A 137 -8.23 -3.58 3.13
N ASN A 138 -8.64 -3.07 4.30
CA ASN A 138 -9.16 -1.71 4.44
C ASN A 138 -8.14 -0.64 4.02
N VAL A 139 -6.88 -0.75 4.45
CA VAL A 139 -5.82 0.19 4.05
C VAL A 139 -5.62 0.20 2.54
N ASN A 140 -5.56 -0.97 1.90
CA ASN A 140 -5.36 -1.05 0.46
C ASN A 140 -6.56 -0.50 -0.33
N ILE A 141 -7.80 -0.72 0.13
CA ILE A 141 -9.00 -0.12 -0.48
C ILE A 141 -9.00 1.41 -0.31
N THR A 142 -8.56 1.91 0.86
CA THR A 142 -8.50 3.36 1.13
C THR A 142 -7.43 4.06 0.28
N LEU A 143 -6.34 3.37 -0.06
CA LEU A 143 -5.27 3.89 -0.91
C LEU A 143 -5.56 3.72 -2.41
N ALA A 144 -6.58 2.96 -2.78
CA ALA A 144 -7.02 2.77 -4.16
C ALA A 144 -7.94 3.88 -4.63
#